data_b6b9d3972b1eb9965f39f9b8b464f5ba
#
_entry.id   b6b9d3972b1eb9965f39f9b8b464f5ba
#
_cell.length_a   1.000
_cell.length_b   1.000
_cell.length_c   1.000
_cell.angle_alpha   90.00
_cell.angle_beta   90.00
_cell.angle_gamma   90.00
#
_symmetry.space_group_name_H-M   'P 1'
#
loop_
_entity.id
_entity.type
_entity.pdbx_description
1 polymer ?
#
loop_
_entity_poly.entity_id
_entity_poly.type
_entity_poly.pdbx_seq_one_letter_code
_entity_poly.pdbx_strand_id
1 'polypeptide(L)'
;FIDRRFEAGEEPENYSFVQALVTDNRALMRQQPEYLKQLETLPPKLREAWLYGSWDVYEGQFFEDFRDVPEHYEDRQWTHVIEPFAPDKGWTVCRSYDFGYGKPFSCAWWAVDYDGVIYRILELYGCTRMPNEGVKWTPDRQFAEIRRIETEHPWLKGREITGVADPAIWDASRGESVAQTAARYGVYFTPGDNERIA
;
A
#
# COMPACT_ATOMS: atom_id res chain seq x y z
N PHE A 1 7.71 13.25 -8.15
CA PHE A 1 7.49 13.80 -9.51
C PHE A 1 8.67 13.46 -10.42
N ILE A 2 9.89 13.77 -10.01
CA ILE A 2 11.13 13.50 -10.77
C ILE A 2 11.29 12.00 -11.00
N ASP A 3 11.26 11.21 -9.94
CA ASP A 3 11.43 9.75 -10.01
C ASP A 3 10.42 9.08 -10.95
N ARG A 4 9.15 9.52 -10.91
CA ARG A 4 8.12 8.99 -11.80
C ARG A 4 8.35 9.33 -13.27
N ARG A 5 8.90 10.49 -13.57
CA ARG A 5 9.22 10.88 -14.96
C ARG A 5 10.43 10.12 -15.48
N PHE A 6 11.45 9.92 -14.67
CA PHE A 6 12.63 9.14 -15.06
C PHE A 6 12.28 7.66 -15.28
N GLU A 7 11.43 7.06 -14.43
CA GLU A 7 10.92 5.71 -14.63
C GLU A 7 10.08 5.57 -15.91
N ALA A 8 9.39 6.62 -16.34
CA ALA A 8 8.63 6.65 -17.59
C ALA A 8 9.51 6.75 -18.85
N GLY A 9 10.84 6.82 -18.72
CA GLY A 9 11.78 6.91 -19.85
C GLY A 9 11.92 8.31 -20.45
N GLU A 10 11.51 9.36 -19.73
CA GLU A 10 11.79 10.74 -20.11
C GLU A 10 13.25 11.08 -19.79
N GLU A 11 13.89 11.87 -20.67
CA GLU A 11 15.32 12.23 -20.51
C GLU A 11 15.54 13.15 -19.30
N PRO A 12 16.32 12.71 -18.28
CA PRO A 12 16.53 13.48 -17.03
C PRO A 12 17.09 14.88 -17.24
N GLU A 13 17.91 15.06 -18.26
CA GLU A 13 18.56 16.33 -18.58
C GLU A 13 17.59 17.44 -19.01
N ASN A 14 16.36 17.08 -19.40
CA ASN A 14 15.33 18.05 -19.78
C ASN A 14 14.60 18.63 -18.57
N TYR A 15 14.91 18.17 -17.36
CA TYR A 15 14.22 18.57 -16.12
C TYR A 15 15.24 19.00 -15.07
N SER A 16 14.93 20.07 -14.37
CA SER A 16 15.64 20.47 -13.17
C SER A 16 14.67 20.64 -12.01
N PHE A 17 15.03 20.16 -10.83
CA PHE A 17 14.32 20.41 -9.60
C PHE A 17 15.11 21.37 -8.73
N VAL A 18 14.51 22.50 -8.41
CA VAL A 18 15.05 23.46 -7.45
C VAL A 18 14.10 23.51 -6.27
N GLN A 19 14.54 22.99 -5.13
CA GLN A 19 13.79 23.12 -3.89
C GLN A 19 13.80 24.59 -3.45
N ALA A 20 12.62 25.13 -3.18
CA ALA A 20 12.44 26.46 -2.62
C ALA A 20 11.61 26.36 -1.34
N LEU A 21 12.18 26.70 -0.22
CA LEU A 21 11.52 26.74 1.07
C LEU A 21 10.93 28.12 1.35
N VAL A 22 9.99 28.19 2.27
CA VAL A 22 9.42 29.46 2.72
C VAL A 22 10.52 30.42 3.23
N THR A 23 11.57 29.89 3.86
CA THR A 23 12.72 30.66 4.36
C THR A 23 13.57 31.27 3.27
N ASP A 24 13.51 30.79 2.04
CA ASP A 24 14.24 31.37 0.90
C ASP A 24 13.58 32.64 0.38
N ASN A 25 12.31 32.84 0.70
CA ASN A 25 11.58 34.06 0.36
C ASN A 25 11.90 35.19 1.36
N ARG A 26 13.05 35.81 1.16
CA ARG A 26 13.53 36.89 2.04
C ARG A 26 12.57 38.10 2.13
N ALA A 27 11.79 38.37 1.09
CA ALA A 27 10.81 39.45 1.11
C ALA A 27 9.65 39.12 2.06
N LEU A 28 9.13 37.92 1.98
CA LEU A 28 8.07 37.40 2.87
C LEU A 28 8.55 37.39 4.33
N MET A 29 9.76 36.92 4.58
CA MET A 29 10.33 36.83 5.93
C MET A 29 10.52 38.22 6.56
N ARG A 30 10.78 39.26 5.76
CA ARG A 30 10.87 40.66 6.25
C ARG A 30 9.52 41.31 6.50
N GLN A 31 8.53 41.02 5.63
CA GLN A 31 7.20 41.62 5.72
C GLN A 31 6.29 40.91 6.73
N GLN A 32 6.43 39.61 6.89
CA GLN A 32 5.61 38.78 7.77
C GLN A 32 6.45 37.78 8.58
N PRO A 33 7.25 38.23 9.55
CA PRO A 33 8.11 37.36 10.35
C PRO A 33 7.32 36.32 11.16
N GLU A 34 6.05 36.62 11.49
CA GLU A 34 5.16 35.67 12.20
C GLU A 34 4.64 34.53 11.33
N TYR A 35 4.84 34.59 10.00
CA TYR A 35 4.35 33.55 9.08
C TYR A 35 4.99 32.16 9.36
N LEU A 36 6.28 32.14 9.71
CA LEU A 36 6.95 30.92 10.13
C LEU A 36 6.27 30.26 11.34
N LYS A 37 5.96 31.09 12.36
CA LYS A 37 5.28 30.57 13.56
C LYS A 37 3.90 30.02 13.23
N GLN A 38 3.17 30.61 12.29
CA GLN A 38 1.89 30.09 11.82
C GLN A 38 2.09 28.71 11.15
N LEU A 39 3.11 28.52 10.33
CA LEU A 39 3.43 27.23 9.72
C LEU A 39 3.83 26.18 10.76
N GLU A 40 4.55 26.57 11.81
CA GLU A 40 4.93 25.68 12.92
C GLU A 40 3.73 25.17 13.72
N THR A 41 2.61 25.90 13.74
CA THR A 41 1.37 25.48 14.41
C THR A 41 0.50 24.55 13.59
N LEU A 42 0.85 24.32 12.32
CA LEU A 42 0.11 23.41 11.46
C LEU A 42 0.21 21.96 11.97
N PRO A 43 -0.77 21.11 11.67
CA PRO A 43 -0.67 19.67 11.88
C PRO A 43 0.65 19.13 11.30
N PRO A 44 1.27 18.12 11.91
CA PRO A 44 2.61 17.64 11.55
C PRO A 44 2.82 17.44 10.04
N LYS A 45 1.89 16.81 9.35
CA LYS A 45 1.96 16.56 7.90
C LYS A 45 1.94 17.82 7.06
N LEU A 46 1.03 18.74 7.37
CA LEU A 46 0.96 20.02 6.66
C LEU A 46 2.21 20.85 6.92
N ARG A 47 2.75 20.79 8.14
CA ARG A 47 4.02 21.43 8.49
C ARG A 47 5.17 20.86 7.68
N GLU A 48 5.27 19.54 7.55
CA GLU A 48 6.26 18.84 6.70
C GLU A 48 6.19 19.34 5.25
N ALA A 49 4.99 19.40 4.67
CA ALA A 49 4.81 19.86 3.31
C ALA A 49 5.16 21.35 3.13
N TRP A 50 4.66 22.20 4.00
CA TRP A 50 4.70 23.66 3.80
C TRP A 50 5.96 24.32 4.34
N LEU A 51 6.51 23.80 5.45
CA LEU A 51 7.71 24.36 6.07
C LEU A 51 8.99 23.71 5.50
N TYR A 52 8.98 22.39 5.31
CA TYR A 52 10.15 21.63 4.85
C TYR A 52 10.09 21.20 3.39
N GLY A 53 8.97 21.52 2.69
CA GLY A 53 8.84 21.23 1.27
C GLY A 53 8.80 19.71 0.95
N SER A 54 8.33 18.91 1.88
CA SER A 54 8.17 17.47 1.67
C SER A 54 7.07 17.20 0.65
N TRP A 55 7.36 16.36 -0.35
CA TRP A 55 6.42 15.92 -1.38
C TRP A 55 5.71 14.62 -1.00
N ASP A 56 6.17 13.96 0.07
CA ASP A 56 5.66 12.66 0.52
C ASP A 56 4.49 12.78 1.51
N VAL A 57 3.85 13.95 1.52
CA VAL A 57 2.69 14.20 2.37
C VAL A 57 1.42 13.77 1.64
N TYR A 58 0.92 12.58 1.99
CA TYR A 58 -0.35 12.08 1.46
C TYR A 58 -1.51 12.48 2.37
N GLU A 59 -2.44 13.31 1.85
CA GLU A 59 -3.72 13.55 2.50
C GLU A 59 -4.53 12.24 2.52
N GLY A 60 -5.07 11.87 3.69
CA GLY A 60 -5.94 10.70 3.86
C GLY A 60 -5.23 9.40 4.20
N GLN A 61 -3.94 9.42 4.52
CA GLN A 61 -3.26 8.25 5.07
C GLN A 61 -3.85 7.93 6.46
N PHE A 62 -4.44 6.72 6.58
CA PHE A 62 -5.04 6.29 7.84
C PHE A 62 -3.99 5.96 8.91
N PHE A 63 -2.87 5.32 8.50
CA PHE A 63 -1.75 5.01 9.38
C PHE A 63 -0.64 6.05 9.21
N GLU A 64 -0.61 7.05 10.09
CA GLU A 64 0.39 8.11 10.04
C GLU A 64 1.76 7.69 10.56
N ASP A 65 1.80 6.61 11.35
CA ASP A 65 3.00 6.09 11.97
C ASP A 65 3.79 5.13 11.09
N PHE A 66 3.26 4.74 9.92
CA PHE A 66 3.97 3.83 9.03
C PHE A 66 5.28 4.46 8.54
N ARG A 67 6.37 3.76 8.80
CA ARG A 67 7.72 4.20 8.45
C ARG A 67 8.45 3.11 7.70
N ASP A 68 9.17 3.52 6.67
CA ASP A 68 10.11 2.71 5.92
C ASP A 68 11.50 3.33 6.09
N VAL A 69 12.34 2.73 6.95
CA VAL A 69 13.66 3.22 7.31
C VAL A 69 14.69 2.13 7.01
N PRO A 70 15.30 2.13 5.80
CA PRO A 70 16.18 1.05 5.34
C PRO A 70 17.36 0.77 6.26
N GLU A 71 17.89 1.79 6.95
CA GLU A 71 19.02 1.67 7.87
C GLU A 71 18.69 0.80 9.10
N HIS A 72 17.38 0.58 9.34
CA HIS A 72 16.88 -0.15 10.49
C HIS A 72 16.19 -1.48 10.14
N TYR A 73 16.33 -1.98 8.90
CA TYR A 73 15.72 -3.25 8.51
C TYR A 73 16.22 -4.45 9.31
N GLU A 74 17.51 -4.46 9.68
CA GLU A 74 18.11 -5.54 10.45
C GLU A 74 17.73 -5.51 11.94
N ASP A 75 17.83 -4.34 12.57
CA ASP A 75 17.56 -4.17 14.01
C ASP A 75 16.07 -3.99 14.32
N ARG A 76 15.22 -3.77 13.29
CA ARG A 76 13.76 -3.61 13.38
C ARG A 76 13.31 -2.48 14.30
N GLN A 77 14.15 -1.46 14.47
CA GLN A 77 13.83 -0.28 15.28
C GLN A 77 13.33 0.83 14.38
N TRP A 78 12.28 1.53 14.80
CA TRP A 78 11.77 2.72 14.13
C TRP A 78 11.26 2.50 12.70
N THR A 79 11.16 1.26 12.24
CA THR A 79 10.70 0.88 10.90
C THR A 79 9.57 -0.14 10.97
N HIS A 80 8.65 -0.10 9.99
CA HIS A 80 7.62 -1.12 9.77
C HIS A 80 7.97 -2.05 8.61
N VAL A 81 9.04 -1.73 7.88
CA VAL A 81 9.60 -2.56 6.82
C VAL A 81 10.88 -3.22 7.33
N ILE A 82 11.03 -4.50 7.07
CA ILE A 82 12.18 -5.30 7.49
C ILE A 82 12.72 -6.09 6.32
N GLU A 83 13.94 -6.62 6.45
CA GLU A 83 14.51 -7.50 5.45
C GLU A 83 13.59 -8.71 5.17
N PRO A 84 13.35 -9.05 3.88
CA PRO A 84 12.55 -10.19 3.51
C PRO A 84 13.10 -11.50 4.07
N PHE A 85 12.23 -12.32 4.64
CA PHE A 85 12.60 -13.63 5.17
C PHE A 85 11.53 -14.68 4.85
N ALA A 86 11.92 -15.95 4.77
CA ALA A 86 10.96 -17.02 4.58
C ALA A 86 10.21 -17.30 5.90
N PRO A 87 8.86 -17.22 5.92
CA PRO A 87 8.09 -17.51 7.13
C PRO A 87 8.22 -18.98 7.52
N ASP A 88 8.31 -19.25 8.83
CA ASP A 88 8.36 -20.64 9.34
C ASP A 88 7.14 -21.43 8.87
N LYS A 89 7.34 -22.73 8.63
CA LYS A 89 6.29 -23.61 8.11
C LYS A 89 5.11 -23.79 9.07
N GLY A 90 5.33 -23.63 10.36
CA GLY A 90 4.30 -23.72 11.41
C GLY A 90 3.50 -22.42 11.60
N TRP A 91 3.90 -21.32 11.00
CA TRP A 91 3.15 -20.08 11.12
C TRP A 91 1.86 -20.11 10.33
N THR A 92 0.82 -19.49 10.88
CA THR A 92 -0.45 -19.31 10.17
C THR A 92 -0.27 -18.36 8.99
N VAL A 93 -0.81 -18.73 7.84
CA VAL A 93 -0.84 -17.84 6.66
C VAL A 93 -2.28 -17.54 6.29
N CYS A 94 -2.57 -16.28 6.12
CA CYS A 94 -3.85 -15.81 5.60
C CYS A 94 -3.66 -14.82 4.46
N ARG A 95 -4.72 -14.55 3.71
CA ARG A 95 -4.75 -13.51 2.69
C ARG A 95 -5.88 -12.54 2.93
N SER A 96 -5.67 -11.29 2.56
CA SER A 96 -6.71 -10.28 2.42
C SER A 96 -6.90 -9.94 0.95
N TYR A 97 -8.14 -9.63 0.56
CA TYR A 97 -8.45 -9.27 -0.81
C TYR A 97 -9.42 -8.11 -0.86
N ASP A 98 -9.06 -7.12 -1.66
CA ASP A 98 -9.90 -5.98 -2.01
C ASP A 98 -10.08 -5.93 -3.53
N PHE A 99 -11.34 -5.99 -3.98
CA PHE A 99 -11.67 -6.06 -5.39
C PHE A 99 -11.51 -4.71 -6.08
N GLY A 100 -10.90 -4.72 -7.25
CA GLY A 100 -10.85 -3.57 -8.15
C GLY A 100 -10.79 -4.01 -9.61
N TYR A 101 -11.28 -3.15 -10.51
CA TYR A 101 -11.19 -3.31 -11.95
C TYR A 101 -10.62 -2.05 -12.61
N GLY A 102 -11.38 -0.96 -12.60
CA GLY A 102 -10.92 0.36 -13.03
C GLY A 102 -10.05 1.05 -11.97
N LYS A 103 -10.25 0.71 -10.70
CA LYS A 103 -9.35 0.98 -9.58
C LYS A 103 -8.48 -0.24 -9.32
N PRO A 104 -7.29 -0.07 -8.72
CA PRO A 104 -6.45 -1.20 -8.38
C PRO A 104 -7.17 -2.18 -7.45
N PHE A 105 -6.96 -3.48 -7.67
CA PHE A 105 -7.26 -4.51 -6.68
C PHE A 105 -6.01 -4.78 -5.85
N SER A 106 -6.19 -5.33 -4.66
CA SER A 106 -5.08 -5.81 -3.81
C SER A 106 -5.38 -7.20 -3.29
N CYS A 107 -4.38 -8.07 -3.35
CA CYS A 107 -4.35 -9.32 -2.62
C CYS A 107 -3.03 -9.40 -1.86
N ALA A 108 -3.08 -9.36 -0.54
CA ALA A 108 -1.90 -9.46 0.29
C ALA A 108 -1.90 -10.78 1.09
N TRP A 109 -0.71 -11.39 1.24
CA TRP A 109 -0.53 -12.56 2.08
C TRP A 109 0.22 -12.18 3.34
N TRP A 110 -0.29 -12.68 4.45
CA TRP A 110 0.16 -12.37 5.79
C TRP A 110 0.57 -13.64 6.51
N ALA A 111 1.71 -13.61 7.15
CA ALA A 111 2.15 -14.66 8.08
C ALA A 111 2.04 -14.14 9.51
N VAL A 112 1.53 -14.99 10.41
CA VAL A 112 1.41 -14.69 11.83
C VAL A 112 2.32 -15.63 12.59
N ASP A 113 3.27 -15.08 13.34
CA ASP A 113 4.20 -15.87 14.13
C ASP A 113 3.58 -16.36 15.44
N TYR A 114 4.37 -17.09 16.25
CA TYR A 114 3.89 -17.67 17.52
C TYR A 114 3.62 -16.62 18.60
N ASP A 115 4.17 -15.41 18.45
CA ASP A 115 3.97 -14.29 19.36
C ASP A 115 2.80 -13.38 18.90
N GLY A 116 2.18 -13.72 17.77
CA GLY A 116 1.05 -12.97 17.18
C GLY A 116 1.50 -11.77 16.35
N VAL A 117 2.77 -11.63 16.03
CA VAL A 117 3.24 -10.57 15.12
C VAL A 117 2.84 -10.91 13.70
N ILE A 118 2.31 -9.92 12.98
CA ILE A 118 1.78 -10.06 11.63
C ILE A 118 2.77 -9.47 10.63
N TYR A 119 3.16 -10.28 9.65
CA TYR A 119 4.08 -9.90 8.58
C TYR A 119 3.37 -9.95 7.23
N ARG A 120 3.34 -8.85 6.48
CA ARG A 120 2.97 -8.90 5.07
C ARG A 120 4.14 -9.48 4.29
N ILE A 121 3.97 -10.71 3.79
CA ILE A 121 5.04 -11.46 3.14
C ILE A 121 5.00 -11.36 1.62
N LEU A 122 3.84 -11.11 1.04
CA LEU A 122 3.64 -10.95 -0.41
C LEU A 122 2.46 -10.03 -0.68
N GLU A 123 2.46 -9.42 -1.86
CA GLU A 123 1.34 -8.66 -2.38
C GLU A 123 1.22 -8.83 -3.89
N LEU A 124 -0.01 -8.98 -4.38
CA LEU A 124 -0.39 -8.83 -5.78
C LEU A 124 -1.24 -7.56 -5.88
N TYR A 125 -0.66 -6.50 -6.38
CA TYR A 125 -1.33 -5.20 -6.50
C TYR A 125 -1.64 -4.87 -7.95
N GLY A 126 -2.92 -4.75 -8.27
CA GLY A 126 -3.43 -4.58 -9.62
C GLY A 126 -3.48 -3.11 -10.08
N CYS A 127 -2.36 -2.40 -9.94
CA CYS A 127 -2.21 -1.02 -10.39
C CYS A 127 -1.40 -0.94 -11.69
N THR A 128 -1.74 0.01 -12.56
CA THR A 128 -0.90 0.38 -13.70
C THR A 128 0.26 1.27 -13.21
N ARG A 129 1.08 1.79 -14.14
CA ARG A 129 2.08 2.81 -13.80
C ARG A 129 1.46 4.14 -13.35
N MET A 130 0.18 4.38 -13.70
CA MET A 130 -0.53 5.57 -13.26
C MET A 130 -1.15 5.34 -11.88
N PRO A 131 -0.92 6.22 -10.92
CA PRO A 131 -1.47 6.08 -9.58
C PRO A 131 -2.99 5.94 -9.60
N ASN A 132 -3.51 5.02 -8.79
CA ASN A 132 -4.95 4.80 -8.62
C ASN A 132 -5.70 4.35 -9.91
N GLU A 133 -4.97 3.80 -10.89
CA GLU A 133 -5.52 3.20 -12.09
C GLU A 133 -5.32 1.69 -12.09
N GLY A 134 -6.44 0.93 -12.14
CA GLY A 134 -6.42 -0.53 -12.14
C GLY A 134 -6.01 -1.11 -13.50
N VAL A 135 -5.36 -2.28 -13.47
CA VAL A 135 -4.94 -3.04 -14.67
C VAL A 135 -6.10 -3.65 -15.45
N LYS A 136 -7.34 -3.45 -15.01
CA LYS A 136 -8.58 -3.94 -15.64
C LYS A 136 -8.61 -5.45 -15.85
N TRP A 137 -8.05 -6.19 -14.90
CA TRP A 137 -8.17 -7.64 -14.90
C TRP A 137 -9.56 -8.06 -14.44
N THR A 138 -10.16 -8.98 -15.18
CA THR A 138 -11.41 -9.61 -14.77
C THR A 138 -11.20 -10.46 -13.48
N PRO A 139 -12.27 -10.73 -12.71
CA PRO A 139 -12.17 -11.60 -11.54
C PRO A 139 -11.53 -12.95 -11.85
N ASP A 140 -11.86 -13.58 -12.99
CA ASP A 140 -11.24 -14.82 -13.43
C ASP A 140 -9.71 -14.71 -13.53
N ARG A 141 -9.20 -13.66 -14.14
CA ARG A 141 -7.76 -13.44 -14.26
C ARG A 141 -7.10 -13.17 -12.91
N GLN A 142 -7.75 -12.40 -12.05
CA GLN A 142 -7.23 -12.13 -10.70
C GLN A 142 -7.11 -13.41 -9.90
N PHE A 143 -8.16 -14.24 -9.86
CA PHE A 143 -8.14 -15.48 -9.07
C PHE A 143 -7.28 -16.59 -9.68
N ALA A 144 -7.16 -16.65 -11.00
CA ALA A 144 -6.19 -17.53 -11.64
C ALA A 144 -4.76 -17.18 -11.20
N GLU A 145 -4.42 -15.91 -11.15
CA GLU A 145 -3.10 -15.45 -10.73
C GLU A 145 -2.87 -15.65 -9.22
N ILE A 146 -3.85 -15.34 -8.37
CA ILE A 146 -3.80 -15.63 -6.93
C ILE A 146 -3.53 -17.12 -6.72
N ARG A 147 -4.30 -17.98 -7.38
CA ARG A 147 -4.12 -19.44 -7.26
C ARG A 147 -2.75 -19.89 -7.74
N ARG A 148 -2.27 -19.34 -8.85
CA ARG A 148 -0.92 -19.62 -9.36
C ARG A 148 0.14 -19.29 -8.33
N ILE A 149 0.09 -18.09 -7.74
CA ILE A 149 1.03 -17.64 -6.69
C ILE A 149 0.99 -18.61 -5.50
N GLU A 150 -0.18 -18.98 -5.01
CA GLU A 150 -0.34 -19.88 -3.85
C GLU A 150 0.19 -21.30 -4.12
N THR A 151 0.16 -21.76 -5.37
CA THR A 151 0.63 -23.10 -5.73
C THR A 151 2.11 -23.15 -6.09
N GLU A 152 2.69 -22.03 -6.56
CA GLU A 152 4.06 -22.01 -7.07
C GLU A 152 5.04 -21.32 -6.12
N HIS A 153 4.61 -20.28 -5.39
CA HIS A 153 5.52 -19.50 -4.57
C HIS A 153 6.07 -20.32 -3.38
N PRO A 154 7.40 -20.35 -3.16
CA PRO A 154 8.03 -21.21 -2.14
C PRO A 154 7.50 -21.00 -0.72
N TRP A 155 7.08 -19.78 -0.38
CA TRP A 155 6.57 -19.45 0.96
C TRP A 155 5.10 -19.85 1.18
N LEU A 156 4.35 -20.08 0.11
CA LEU A 156 2.90 -20.35 0.15
C LEU A 156 2.57 -21.79 -0.22
N LYS A 157 3.38 -22.40 -1.08
CA LYS A 157 3.15 -23.73 -1.63
C LYS A 157 2.91 -24.77 -0.54
N GLY A 158 1.76 -25.46 -0.62
CA GLY A 158 1.39 -26.53 0.29
C GLY A 158 0.88 -26.05 1.65
N ARG A 159 0.69 -24.76 1.85
CA ARG A 159 0.07 -24.23 3.07
C ARG A 159 -1.44 -24.19 2.93
N GLU A 160 -2.13 -24.34 4.05
CA GLU A 160 -3.53 -23.95 4.18
C GLU A 160 -3.59 -22.43 4.35
N ILE A 161 -4.35 -21.76 3.47
CA ILE A 161 -4.44 -20.31 3.43
C ILE A 161 -5.90 -19.90 3.60
N THR A 162 -6.23 -19.28 4.72
CA THR A 162 -7.54 -18.66 4.95
C THR A 162 -7.61 -17.31 4.25
N GLY A 163 -8.80 -16.88 3.84
CA GLY A 163 -8.98 -15.62 3.13
C GLY A 163 -10.06 -14.75 3.76
N VAL A 164 -9.81 -13.44 3.79
CA VAL A 164 -10.79 -12.41 4.18
C VAL A 164 -10.92 -11.41 3.03
N ALA A 165 -12.15 -10.98 2.74
CA ALA A 165 -12.41 -9.98 1.72
C ALA A 165 -13.54 -9.04 2.12
N ASP A 166 -13.60 -7.86 1.44
CA ASP A 166 -14.72 -6.95 1.61
C ASP A 166 -16.05 -7.66 1.29
N PRO A 167 -17.09 -7.48 2.12
CA PRO A 167 -18.41 -8.08 1.91
C PRO A 167 -19.03 -7.80 0.53
N ALA A 168 -18.67 -6.72 -0.14
CA ALA A 168 -19.18 -6.38 -1.47
C ALA A 168 -18.87 -7.45 -2.53
N ILE A 169 -17.86 -8.31 -2.35
CA ILE A 169 -17.55 -9.37 -3.33
C ILE A 169 -18.64 -10.46 -3.41
N TRP A 170 -19.55 -10.54 -2.45
CA TRP A 170 -20.72 -11.46 -2.46
C TRP A 170 -21.93 -10.89 -3.14
N ASP A 171 -21.91 -9.62 -3.59
CA ASP A 171 -23.03 -9.05 -4.32
C ASP A 171 -23.24 -9.78 -5.66
N ALA A 172 -24.39 -10.44 -5.77
CA ALA A 172 -24.83 -11.17 -6.94
C ALA A 172 -25.95 -10.45 -7.72
N SER A 173 -26.22 -9.17 -7.43
CA SER A 173 -27.32 -8.39 -8.03
C SER A 173 -27.20 -8.24 -9.55
N ARG A 174 -26.00 -8.41 -10.09
CA ARG A 174 -25.67 -8.29 -11.53
C ARG A 174 -25.25 -9.60 -12.19
N GLY A 175 -25.48 -10.74 -11.55
CA GLY A 175 -25.08 -12.05 -12.03
C GLY A 175 -24.17 -12.79 -11.04
N GLU A 176 -23.20 -13.57 -11.55
CA GLU A 176 -22.25 -14.28 -10.70
C GLU A 176 -21.44 -13.30 -9.86
N SER A 177 -21.38 -13.55 -8.55
CA SER A 177 -20.59 -12.70 -7.65
C SER A 177 -19.08 -12.95 -7.82
N VAL A 178 -18.27 -11.97 -7.41
CA VAL A 178 -16.80 -12.10 -7.40
C VAL A 178 -16.36 -13.26 -6.50
N ALA A 179 -17.04 -13.48 -5.36
CA ALA A 179 -16.78 -14.58 -4.46
C ALA A 179 -17.08 -15.96 -5.10
N GLN A 180 -18.15 -16.07 -5.90
CA GLN A 180 -18.45 -17.28 -6.65
C GLN A 180 -17.39 -17.57 -7.72
N THR A 181 -16.93 -16.54 -8.41
CA THR A 181 -15.81 -16.65 -9.34
C THR A 181 -14.55 -17.14 -8.64
N ALA A 182 -14.19 -16.57 -7.46
CA ALA A 182 -13.06 -17.03 -6.67
C ALA A 182 -13.12 -18.52 -6.31
N ALA A 183 -14.29 -18.97 -5.88
CA ALA A 183 -14.52 -20.38 -5.51
C ALA A 183 -14.25 -21.35 -6.66
N ARG A 184 -14.52 -20.98 -7.92
CA ARG A 184 -14.20 -21.79 -9.11
C ARG A 184 -12.69 -22.05 -9.26
N TYR A 185 -11.87 -21.12 -8.79
CA TYR A 185 -10.41 -21.26 -8.78
C TYR A 185 -9.87 -21.90 -7.50
N GLY A 186 -10.75 -22.36 -6.59
CA GLY A 186 -10.36 -22.91 -5.30
C GLY A 186 -9.82 -21.85 -4.32
N VAL A 187 -10.21 -20.60 -4.52
CA VAL A 187 -9.87 -19.46 -3.66
C VAL A 187 -11.10 -19.07 -2.87
N TYR A 188 -11.06 -19.25 -1.55
CA TYR A 188 -12.20 -19.03 -0.67
C TYR A 188 -11.95 -17.88 0.29
N PHE A 189 -13.01 -17.13 0.56
CA PHE A 189 -12.97 -15.99 1.48
C PHE A 189 -14.09 -16.06 2.50
N THR A 190 -13.86 -15.45 3.65
CA THR A 190 -14.88 -15.05 4.62
C THR A 190 -15.06 -13.54 4.54
N PRO A 191 -16.28 -13.02 4.81
CA PRO A 191 -16.49 -11.59 4.87
C PRO A 191 -15.68 -10.97 6.00
N GLY A 192 -14.98 -9.88 5.69
CA GLY A 192 -14.36 -9.02 6.67
C GLY A 192 -15.38 -8.16 7.40
N ASP A 193 -14.98 -7.64 8.54
CA ASP A 193 -15.71 -6.59 9.22
C ASP A 193 -15.45 -5.27 8.50
N ASN A 194 -16.52 -4.61 8.04
CA ASN A 194 -16.45 -3.30 7.40
C ASN A 194 -17.02 -2.18 8.27
N GLU A 195 -17.31 -2.44 9.55
CA GLU A 195 -17.63 -1.40 10.50
C GLU A 195 -16.44 -0.47 10.66
N ARG A 196 -16.64 0.80 10.28
CA ARG A 196 -15.61 1.81 10.51
C ARG A 196 -15.60 2.13 11.99
N ILE A 197 -14.46 1.91 12.63
CA ILE A 197 -14.20 2.41 13.99
C ILE A 197 -14.27 3.94 13.89
N ALA A 198 -15.25 4.53 14.57
CA ALA A 198 -15.47 5.96 14.61
C ALA A 198 -14.48 6.64 15.58
#